data_410295f13b89f8f148ae0fb5666b24b3
#
_entry.id   410295f13b89f8f148ae0fb5666b24b3
#
_cell.length_a   1.000
_cell.length_b   1.000
_cell.length_c   1.000
_cell.angle_alpha   90.00
_cell.angle_beta   90.00
_cell.angle_gamma   90.00
#
_symmetry.space_group_name_H-M   'P 1'
#
loop_
_entity.id
_entity.type
_entity.pdbx_description
1 polymer ?
#
loop_
_entity_poly.entity_id
_entity_poly.type
_entity_poly.pdbx_seq_one_letter_code
_entity_poly.pdbx_strand_id
1 'polypeptide(L)'
;MKRKFLLLLETGLVLAGLMLGAGAWKLNAALEQPLNLTQEQLLDVPAGATPTGTFNRLEADDTLSDAFWLRLYWRFNLAGQPLHSGEYRMTPGMRASDLIGLWQRGEVVQYSLTLVEGWNFRQVRSALARHEKIEQTLDGLSDSEVMAKLGHPGEFPEGRFFPDTYRFVRGMSDAQLLEKAYDRLHKVLAEEWEQRDPAVPYTDPYQALTMASLVEKETGVPHERGQIAGVFVRRMKIGMPLQTDPTVIYGLGERYNGKLTRAHLREPTPYNTYTIPGLPPTPIAMVGREAIHAALHPVSGSSLYFVAKGDGSHTFSDDLDAHNNAVREFQIKRRADYRSSPAPAPAPASDATPPAEPAVEPSPAETEPKGEQ
;
A
#
# COMPACT_ATOMS: atom_id res chain seq x y z
N MET A 1 47.12 -14.58 -62.15
CA MET A 1 46.83 -13.83 -60.93
C MET A 1 45.31 -13.75 -60.62
N LYS A 2 44.45 -13.35 -61.53
CA LYS A 2 42.99 -13.14 -61.31
C LYS A 2 42.25 -14.39 -60.75
N ARG A 3 42.55 -15.60 -61.28
CA ARG A 3 41.90 -16.85 -60.86
C ARG A 3 42.25 -17.31 -59.43
N LYS A 4 43.48 -17.07 -58.99
CA LYS A 4 43.89 -17.32 -57.57
C LYS A 4 43.29 -16.34 -56.63
N PHE A 5 43.13 -15.06 -57.00
CA PHE A 5 42.48 -14.01 -56.22
C PHE A 5 40.97 -14.30 -56.04
N LEU A 6 40.29 -14.74 -57.14
CA LEU A 6 38.89 -15.11 -57.08
C LEU A 6 38.62 -16.30 -56.15
N LEU A 7 39.47 -17.36 -56.23
CA LEU A 7 39.41 -18.52 -55.34
C LEU A 7 39.62 -18.13 -53.86
N LEU A 8 40.53 -17.22 -53.57
CA LEU A 8 40.76 -16.71 -52.19
C LEU A 8 39.56 -15.90 -51.68
N LEU A 9 38.93 -15.13 -52.56
CA LEU A 9 37.74 -14.38 -52.21
C LEU A 9 36.54 -15.30 -51.91
N GLU A 10 36.29 -16.28 -52.75
CA GLU A 10 35.24 -17.30 -52.59
C GLU A 10 35.46 -18.11 -51.30
N THR A 11 36.71 -18.57 -51.06
CA THR A 11 37.07 -19.28 -49.83
C THR A 11 36.82 -18.37 -48.57
N GLY A 12 37.19 -17.09 -48.64
CA GLY A 12 36.96 -16.11 -47.60
C GLY A 12 35.47 -15.91 -47.31
N LEU A 13 34.62 -15.80 -48.34
CA LEU A 13 33.17 -15.67 -48.19
C LEU A 13 32.54 -16.92 -47.58
N VAL A 14 32.96 -18.13 -48.02
CA VAL A 14 32.49 -19.37 -47.42
C VAL A 14 32.87 -19.49 -45.95
N LEU A 15 34.11 -19.16 -45.58
CA LEU A 15 34.57 -19.17 -44.20
C LEU A 15 33.82 -18.13 -43.35
N ALA A 16 33.57 -16.95 -43.90
CA ALA A 16 32.77 -15.94 -43.21
C ALA A 16 31.33 -16.40 -43.00
N GLY A 17 30.73 -17.04 -44.03
CA GLY A 17 29.38 -17.61 -43.90
C GLY A 17 29.30 -18.71 -42.85
N LEU A 18 30.30 -19.62 -42.83
CA LEU A 18 30.39 -20.68 -41.78
C LEU A 18 30.57 -20.10 -40.39
N MET A 19 31.40 -19.06 -40.20
CA MET A 19 31.58 -18.39 -38.93
C MET A 19 30.31 -17.70 -38.46
N LEU A 20 29.60 -17.02 -39.36
CA LEU A 20 28.30 -16.37 -39.02
C LEU A 20 27.25 -17.42 -38.66
N GLY A 21 27.17 -18.53 -39.40
CA GLY A 21 26.28 -19.66 -39.10
C GLY A 21 26.58 -20.30 -37.74
N ALA A 22 27.86 -20.54 -37.45
CA ALA A 22 28.30 -21.04 -36.13
C ALA A 22 27.99 -20.05 -35.01
N GLY A 23 28.21 -18.74 -35.22
CA GLY A 23 27.87 -17.69 -34.29
C GLY A 23 26.36 -17.62 -33.99
N ALA A 24 25.53 -17.66 -35.02
CA ALA A 24 24.08 -17.69 -34.89
C ALA A 24 23.57 -18.93 -34.13
N TRP A 25 24.16 -20.10 -34.45
CA TRP A 25 23.84 -21.33 -33.73
C TRP A 25 24.24 -21.26 -32.25
N LYS A 26 25.41 -20.77 -31.93
CA LYS A 26 25.89 -20.56 -30.54
C LYS A 26 25.00 -19.58 -29.77
N LEU A 27 24.61 -18.48 -30.42
CA LEU A 27 23.70 -17.49 -29.82
C LEU A 27 22.33 -18.13 -29.51
N ASN A 28 21.76 -18.87 -30.49
CA ASN A 28 20.49 -19.54 -30.26
C ASN A 28 20.60 -20.58 -29.14
N ALA A 29 21.68 -21.37 -29.10
CA ALA A 29 21.93 -22.33 -28.03
C ALA A 29 22.04 -21.65 -26.65
N ALA A 30 22.66 -20.47 -26.59
CA ALA A 30 22.77 -19.70 -25.35
C ALA A 30 21.42 -19.10 -24.90
N LEU A 31 20.58 -18.68 -25.82
CA LEU A 31 19.21 -18.18 -25.49
C LEU A 31 18.30 -19.30 -24.99
N GLU A 32 18.41 -20.50 -25.60
CA GLU A 32 17.61 -21.67 -25.29
C GLU A 32 18.16 -22.50 -24.12
N GLN A 33 19.35 -22.18 -23.58
CA GLN A 33 19.90 -22.92 -22.45
C GLN A 33 18.96 -22.80 -21.23
N PRO A 34 18.65 -23.92 -20.56
CA PRO A 34 17.89 -23.87 -19.31
C PRO A 34 18.73 -23.25 -18.22
N LEU A 35 18.09 -22.52 -17.32
CA LEU A 35 18.72 -22.12 -16.08
C LEU A 35 18.98 -23.37 -15.21
N ASN A 36 20.17 -23.47 -14.64
CA ASN A 36 20.56 -24.60 -13.81
C ASN A 36 19.96 -24.46 -12.38
N LEU A 37 18.65 -24.64 -12.26
CA LEU A 37 17.89 -24.50 -11.04
C LEU A 37 17.22 -25.81 -10.64
N THR A 38 17.41 -26.22 -9.39
CA THR A 38 16.73 -27.37 -8.79
C THR A 38 15.43 -27.01 -8.08
N GLN A 39 15.29 -25.72 -7.70
CA GLN A 39 14.10 -25.15 -7.04
C GLN A 39 13.91 -23.69 -7.46
N GLU A 40 12.76 -23.12 -7.14
CA GLU A 40 12.51 -21.70 -7.38
C GLU A 40 13.52 -20.84 -6.61
N GLN A 41 14.06 -19.81 -7.27
CA GLN A 41 14.99 -18.84 -6.69
C GLN A 41 14.60 -17.41 -7.07
N LEU A 42 14.93 -16.46 -6.23
CA LEU A 42 14.77 -15.04 -6.51
C LEU A 42 16.13 -14.43 -6.89
N LEU A 43 16.20 -13.88 -8.09
CA LEU A 43 17.35 -13.10 -8.53
C LEU A 43 17.17 -11.67 -8.09
N ASP A 44 17.97 -11.22 -7.13
CA ASP A 44 18.01 -9.82 -6.70
C ASP A 44 18.84 -8.99 -7.68
N VAL A 45 18.22 -7.99 -8.29
CA VAL A 45 18.85 -7.01 -9.19
C VAL A 45 18.85 -5.66 -8.48
N PRO A 46 19.96 -5.24 -7.87
CA PRO A 46 20.01 -3.97 -7.14
C PRO A 46 19.94 -2.76 -8.09
N ALA A 47 19.58 -1.59 -7.52
CA ALA A 47 19.57 -0.34 -8.27
C ALA A 47 20.96 -0.06 -8.90
N GLY A 48 20.96 0.31 -10.18
CA GLY A 48 22.20 0.54 -10.94
C GLY A 48 22.91 -0.72 -11.46
N ALA A 49 22.36 -1.92 -11.23
CA ALA A 49 22.90 -3.14 -11.82
C ALA A 49 22.87 -3.06 -13.35
N THR A 50 23.93 -3.59 -13.98
CA THR A 50 23.99 -3.67 -15.44
C THR A 50 23.66 -5.09 -15.92
N PRO A 51 23.05 -5.24 -17.10
CA PRO A 51 22.78 -6.57 -17.67
C PRO A 51 24.06 -7.45 -17.74
N THR A 52 25.17 -6.86 -18.18
CA THR A 52 26.46 -7.55 -18.23
C THR A 52 26.92 -8.04 -16.86
N GLY A 53 26.82 -7.19 -15.81
CA GLY A 53 27.17 -7.57 -14.44
C GLY A 53 26.26 -8.67 -13.90
N THR A 54 24.96 -8.60 -14.21
CA THR A 54 23.98 -9.61 -13.79
C THR A 54 24.24 -10.95 -14.47
N PHE A 55 24.54 -10.98 -15.80
CA PHE A 55 24.92 -12.21 -16.48
C PHE A 55 26.23 -12.82 -15.92
N ASN A 56 27.22 -11.99 -15.61
CA ASN A 56 28.47 -12.48 -14.99
C ASN A 56 28.23 -13.14 -13.63
N ARG A 57 27.30 -12.55 -12.82
CA ARG A 57 26.93 -13.14 -11.52
C ARG A 57 26.23 -14.49 -11.70
N LEU A 58 25.25 -14.58 -12.62
CA LEU A 58 24.53 -15.83 -12.90
C LEU A 58 25.44 -16.93 -13.44
N GLU A 59 26.50 -16.56 -14.19
CA GLU A 59 27.52 -17.50 -14.65
C GLU A 59 28.44 -17.94 -13.50
N ALA A 60 28.83 -17.02 -12.63
CA ALA A 60 29.65 -17.31 -11.44
C ALA A 60 28.92 -18.18 -10.41
N ASP A 61 27.60 -18.05 -10.33
CA ASP A 61 26.72 -18.84 -9.44
C ASP A 61 26.26 -20.16 -10.10
N ASP A 62 26.85 -20.57 -11.22
CA ASP A 62 26.49 -21.76 -12.02
C ASP A 62 25.02 -21.81 -12.47
N THR A 63 24.29 -20.70 -12.40
CA THR A 63 22.91 -20.61 -12.90
C THR A 63 22.83 -20.59 -14.42
N LEU A 64 23.86 -20.04 -15.09
CA LEU A 64 24.08 -20.03 -16.52
C LEU A 64 25.39 -20.72 -16.86
N SER A 65 25.40 -21.55 -17.92
CA SER A 65 26.61 -22.28 -18.37
C SER A 65 27.52 -21.43 -19.27
N ASP A 66 26.95 -20.52 -20.08
CA ASP A 66 27.66 -19.64 -21.02
C ASP A 66 26.93 -18.33 -21.18
N ALA A 67 27.43 -17.30 -20.48
CA ALA A 67 26.85 -15.96 -20.54
C ALA A 67 27.49 -15.07 -21.63
N PHE A 68 28.56 -15.49 -22.30
CA PHE A 68 29.23 -14.67 -23.32
C PHE A 68 28.27 -14.25 -24.45
N TRP A 69 27.54 -15.21 -25.02
CA TRP A 69 26.61 -14.95 -26.11
C TRP A 69 25.39 -14.13 -25.66
N LEU A 70 24.95 -14.27 -24.41
CA LEU A 70 23.85 -13.46 -23.84
C LEU A 70 24.28 -12.01 -23.66
N ARG A 71 25.51 -11.75 -23.19
CA ARG A 71 26.07 -10.38 -23.11
C ARG A 71 26.17 -9.74 -24.50
N LEU A 72 26.61 -10.53 -25.52
CA LEU A 72 26.69 -10.09 -26.91
C LEU A 72 25.29 -9.77 -27.45
N TYR A 73 24.33 -10.69 -27.23
CA TYR A 73 22.93 -10.47 -27.59
C TYR A 73 22.36 -9.18 -27.02
N TRP A 74 22.54 -8.97 -25.72
CA TRP A 74 22.06 -7.74 -25.05
C TRP A 74 22.69 -6.49 -25.66
N ARG A 75 24.00 -6.52 -25.86
CA ARG A 75 24.75 -5.38 -26.42
C ARG A 75 24.28 -4.97 -27.81
N PHE A 76 23.94 -5.90 -28.67
CA PHE A 76 23.60 -5.61 -30.07
C PHE A 76 22.09 -5.51 -30.33
N ASN A 77 21.26 -6.24 -29.60
CA ASN A 77 19.82 -6.29 -29.83
C ASN A 77 19.02 -5.50 -28.81
N LEU A 78 19.55 -5.32 -27.60
CA LEU A 78 18.85 -4.68 -26.46
C LEU A 78 19.63 -3.50 -25.90
N ALA A 79 20.56 -2.95 -26.65
CA ALA A 79 21.35 -1.80 -26.24
C ALA A 79 20.45 -0.61 -25.84
N GLY A 80 20.68 -0.05 -24.65
CA GLY A 80 19.89 1.07 -24.11
C GLY A 80 18.59 0.68 -23.41
N GLN A 81 18.19 -0.59 -23.41
CA GLN A 81 17.07 -1.02 -22.58
C GLN A 81 17.50 -1.07 -21.10
N PRO A 82 16.69 -0.50 -20.17
CA PRO A 82 17.00 -0.55 -18.76
C PRO A 82 16.79 -1.96 -18.20
N LEU A 83 17.67 -2.36 -17.29
CA LEU A 83 17.43 -3.48 -16.39
C LEU A 83 16.78 -2.91 -15.12
N HIS A 84 15.49 -3.20 -14.91
CA HIS A 84 14.77 -2.72 -13.74
C HIS A 84 15.27 -3.41 -12.47
N SER A 85 15.49 -2.60 -11.41
CA SER A 85 15.84 -3.13 -10.09
C SER A 85 14.66 -3.84 -9.43
N GLY A 86 14.94 -4.86 -8.63
CA GLY A 86 13.96 -5.68 -7.95
C GLY A 86 14.31 -7.14 -7.96
N GLU A 87 13.44 -7.98 -7.47
CA GLU A 87 13.62 -9.43 -7.47
C GLU A 87 12.88 -10.06 -8.66
N TYR A 88 13.56 -10.93 -9.39
CA TYR A 88 12.98 -11.70 -10.48
C TYR A 88 12.84 -13.16 -10.06
N ARG A 89 11.68 -13.72 -10.30
CA ARG A 89 11.39 -15.13 -10.00
C ARG A 89 11.98 -16.02 -11.09
N MET A 90 12.89 -16.89 -10.71
CA MET A 90 13.47 -17.91 -11.59
C MET A 90 12.97 -19.28 -11.16
N THR A 91 12.43 -20.05 -12.10
CA THR A 91 11.86 -21.39 -11.85
C THR A 91 12.63 -22.48 -12.59
N PRO A 92 12.65 -23.72 -12.06
CA PRO A 92 13.24 -24.85 -12.79
C PRO A 92 12.63 -25.02 -14.19
N GLY A 93 13.47 -25.22 -15.17
CA GLY A 93 13.06 -25.33 -16.57
C GLY A 93 12.94 -24.01 -17.34
N MET A 94 13.05 -22.85 -16.68
CA MET A 94 13.13 -21.54 -17.32
C MET A 94 14.40 -21.46 -18.17
N ARG A 95 14.31 -20.83 -19.35
CA ARG A 95 15.43 -20.58 -20.25
C ARG A 95 16.02 -19.20 -20.06
N ALA A 96 17.25 -19.01 -20.56
CA ALA A 96 17.88 -17.70 -20.54
C ALA A 96 17.05 -16.63 -21.30
N SER A 97 16.41 -17.00 -22.40
CA SER A 97 15.50 -16.14 -23.15
C SER A 97 14.28 -15.71 -22.34
N ASP A 98 13.73 -16.61 -21.52
CA ASP A 98 12.58 -16.29 -20.65
C ASP A 98 12.97 -15.24 -19.59
N LEU A 99 14.14 -15.41 -18.95
CA LEU A 99 14.68 -14.47 -17.98
C LEU A 99 14.92 -13.08 -18.63
N ILE A 100 15.50 -13.05 -19.83
CA ILE A 100 15.67 -11.81 -20.58
C ILE A 100 14.30 -11.17 -20.87
N GLY A 101 13.30 -11.98 -21.22
CA GLY A 101 11.93 -11.52 -21.42
C GLY A 101 11.33 -10.87 -20.16
N LEU A 102 11.53 -11.46 -18.97
CA LEU A 102 11.14 -10.83 -17.68
C LEU A 102 11.83 -9.48 -17.48
N TRP A 103 13.13 -9.38 -17.79
CA TRP A 103 13.87 -8.13 -17.67
C TRP A 103 13.35 -7.04 -18.61
N GLN A 104 13.04 -7.40 -19.86
CA GLN A 104 12.50 -6.46 -20.85
C GLN A 104 11.12 -5.93 -20.47
N ARG A 105 10.26 -6.79 -19.89
CA ARG A 105 8.93 -6.39 -19.43
C ARG A 105 8.93 -5.76 -18.03
N GLY A 106 10.08 -5.78 -17.31
CA GLY A 106 10.16 -5.30 -15.95
C GLY A 106 9.28 -6.08 -14.97
N GLU A 107 9.09 -7.38 -15.23
CA GLU A 107 8.24 -8.26 -14.41
C GLU A 107 8.97 -8.67 -13.11
N VAL A 108 9.10 -7.75 -12.20
CA VAL A 108 9.69 -7.96 -10.87
C VAL A 108 8.64 -8.46 -9.87
N VAL A 109 9.10 -9.18 -8.86
CA VAL A 109 8.26 -9.62 -7.73
C VAL A 109 7.70 -8.40 -7.00
N GLN A 110 6.38 -8.37 -6.85
CA GLN A 110 5.66 -7.32 -6.15
C GLN A 110 5.40 -7.75 -4.71
N TYR A 111 5.69 -6.86 -3.79
CA TYR A 111 5.33 -6.96 -2.38
C TYR A 111 4.22 -5.98 -2.05
N SER A 112 3.58 -6.14 -0.90
CA SER A 112 2.56 -5.21 -0.45
C SER A 112 2.69 -4.93 1.04
N LEU A 113 2.44 -3.68 1.42
CA LEU A 113 2.28 -3.25 2.80
C LEU A 113 0.92 -2.57 2.94
N THR A 114 0.11 -3.03 3.88
CA THR A 114 -1.18 -2.40 4.20
C THR A 114 -1.03 -1.46 5.39
N LEU A 115 -1.33 -0.17 5.16
CA LEU A 115 -1.58 0.80 6.22
C LEU A 115 -3.07 0.74 6.54
N VAL A 116 -3.42 0.46 7.79
CA VAL A 116 -4.80 0.18 8.19
C VAL A 116 -5.49 1.45 8.68
N GLU A 117 -6.76 1.64 8.31
CA GLU A 117 -7.60 2.71 8.83
C GLU A 117 -7.63 2.70 10.36
N GLY A 118 -7.63 3.86 10.98
CA GLY A 118 -7.62 4.00 12.42
C GLY A 118 -6.26 3.75 13.10
N TRP A 119 -5.21 3.39 12.37
CA TRP A 119 -3.85 3.36 12.92
C TRP A 119 -3.34 4.76 13.24
N ASN A 120 -2.51 4.88 14.27
CA ASN A 120 -1.71 6.07 14.51
C ASN A 120 -0.35 5.99 13.80
N PHE A 121 0.37 7.10 13.72
CA PHE A 121 1.65 7.17 13.00
C PHE A 121 2.70 6.21 13.56
N ARG A 122 2.72 5.98 14.87
CA ARG A 122 3.63 5.00 15.49
C ARG A 122 3.37 3.58 14.99
N GLN A 123 2.10 3.19 14.79
CA GLN A 123 1.74 1.89 14.22
C GLN A 123 2.17 1.78 12.76
N VAL A 124 2.03 2.87 11.99
CA VAL A 124 2.53 2.95 10.60
C VAL A 124 4.04 2.74 10.57
N ARG A 125 4.81 3.48 11.37
CA ARG A 125 6.27 3.31 11.48
C ARG A 125 6.66 1.89 11.87
N SER A 126 5.96 1.31 12.84
CA SER A 126 6.20 -0.07 13.28
C SER A 126 5.93 -1.11 12.18
N ALA A 127 4.94 -0.89 11.31
CA ALA A 127 4.66 -1.77 10.18
C ALA A 127 5.75 -1.68 9.11
N LEU A 128 6.21 -0.47 8.78
CA LEU A 128 7.33 -0.23 7.87
C LEU A 128 8.62 -0.90 8.38
N ALA A 129 8.97 -0.66 9.65
CA ALA A 129 10.20 -1.18 10.26
C ALA A 129 10.26 -2.72 10.31
N ARG A 130 9.12 -3.40 10.39
CA ARG A 130 9.06 -4.87 10.41
C ARG A 130 9.12 -5.53 9.04
N HIS A 131 9.01 -4.77 7.96
CA HIS A 131 8.93 -5.36 6.62
C HIS A 131 10.32 -5.54 6.02
N GLU A 132 10.79 -6.78 5.91
CA GLU A 132 12.17 -7.15 5.50
C GLU A 132 12.55 -6.71 4.08
N LYS A 133 11.58 -6.46 3.20
CA LYS A 133 11.83 -6.09 1.79
C LYS A 133 11.86 -4.58 1.57
N ILE A 134 11.57 -3.78 2.61
CA ILE A 134 11.60 -2.32 2.59
C ILE A 134 12.97 -1.85 3.06
N GLU A 135 13.58 -0.92 2.33
CA GLU A 135 14.81 -0.26 2.75
C GLU A 135 14.52 0.73 3.89
N GLN A 136 15.15 0.49 5.04
CA GLN A 136 14.94 1.29 6.26
C GLN A 136 15.80 2.55 6.23
N THR A 137 15.27 3.65 5.71
CA THR A 137 15.96 4.95 5.62
C THR A 137 15.52 5.94 6.70
N LEU A 138 14.44 5.63 7.42
CA LEU A 138 13.85 6.48 8.47
C LEU A 138 14.12 5.97 9.88
N ASP A 139 14.89 4.88 10.00
CA ASP A 139 15.22 4.30 11.31
C ASP A 139 15.97 5.30 12.18
N GLY A 140 15.65 5.31 13.48
CA GLY A 140 16.27 6.22 14.46
C GLY A 140 15.87 7.69 14.36
N LEU A 141 15.12 8.12 13.33
CA LEU A 141 14.65 9.50 13.20
C LEU A 141 13.44 9.75 14.09
N SER A 142 13.39 10.94 14.68
CA SER A 142 12.18 11.46 15.33
C SER A 142 11.08 11.74 14.30
N ASP A 143 9.83 11.86 14.74
CA ASP A 143 8.70 12.13 13.86
C ASP A 143 8.85 13.46 13.09
N SER A 144 9.45 14.48 13.71
CA SER A 144 9.74 15.76 13.04
C SER A 144 10.85 15.63 12.00
N GLU A 145 11.86 14.81 12.24
CA GLU A 145 12.93 14.54 11.27
C GLU A 145 12.42 13.71 10.09
N VAL A 146 11.52 12.75 10.35
CA VAL A 146 10.83 12.01 9.30
C VAL A 146 10.09 12.98 8.37
N MET A 147 9.24 13.86 8.91
CA MET A 147 8.50 14.83 8.11
C MET A 147 9.42 15.80 7.36
N ALA A 148 10.51 16.24 7.98
CA ALA A 148 11.51 17.08 7.30
C ALA A 148 12.18 16.33 6.13
N LYS A 149 12.50 15.05 6.30
CA LYS A 149 13.09 14.20 5.26
C LYS A 149 12.13 13.93 4.10
N LEU A 150 10.83 13.86 4.38
CA LEU A 150 9.77 13.77 3.37
C LEU A 150 9.45 15.11 2.69
N GLY A 151 10.16 16.21 3.03
CA GLY A 151 9.95 17.53 2.43
C GLY A 151 8.84 18.37 3.09
N HIS A 152 8.33 17.95 4.25
CA HIS A 152 7.24 18.60 4.99
C HIS A 152 7.66 19.04 6.41
N PRO A 153 8.74 19.87 6.54
CA PRO A 153 9.23 20.31 7.84
C PRO A 153 8.17 21.12 8.60
N GLY A 154 8.00 20.81 9.88
CA GLY A 154 7.04 21.50 10.75
C GLY A 154 5.60 20.95 10.71
N GLU A 155 5.30 20.01 9.82
CA GLU A 155 4.02 19.30 9.85
C GLU A 155 4.03 18.17 10.87
N PHE A 156 2.89 17.99 11.56
CA PHE A 156 2.70 16.87 12.46
C PHE A 156 2.25 15.62 11.65
N PRO A 157 2.87 14.44 11.82
CA PRO A 157 2.65 13.30 10.92
C PRO A 157 1.31 12.57 11.11
N GLU A 158 0.64 12.76 12.27
CA GLU A 158 -0.59 12.04 12.56
C GLU A 158 -1.70 12.39 11.56
N GLY A 159 -2.32 11.33 11.02
CA GLY A 159 -3.39 11.47 10.02
C GLY A 159 -2.92 11.86 8.61
N ARG A 160 -1.61 12.04 8.37
CA ARG A 160 -1.07 12.56 7.10
C ARG A 160 -0.85 11.50 6.01
N PHE A 161 -1.03 10.24 6.31
CA PHE A 161 -0.75 9.14 5.38
C PHE A 161 -2.03 8.35 5.10
N PHE A 162 -2.39 8.22 3.81
CA PHE A 162 -3.63 7.53 3.45
C PHE A 162 -3.53 6.03 3.74
N PRO A 163 -4.48 5.44 4.47
CA PRO A 163 -4.53 4.00 4.69
C PRO A 163 -4.94 3.29 3.40
N ASP A 164 -4.08 2.39 2.93
CA ASP A 164 -4.31 1.56 1.75
C ASP A 164 -3.28 0.43 1.69
N THR A 165 -3.44 -0.48 0.72
CA THR A 165 -2.44 -1.49 0.40
C THR A 165 -1.49 -0.96 -0.67
N TYR A 166 -0.26 -0.66 -0.27
CA TYR A 166 0.79 -0.14 -1.14
C TYR A 166 1.61 -1.27 -1.72
N ARG A 167 1.59 -1.40 -3.05
CA ARG A 167 2.48 -2.32 -3.76
C ARG A 167 3.84 -1.69 -3.98
N PHE A 168 4.89 -2.48 -3.82
CA PHE A 168 6.26 -2.04 -3.98
C PHE A 168 7.17 -3.18 -4.43
N VAL A 169 8.36 -2.84 -4.92
CA VAL A 169 9.42 -3.79 -5.27
C VAL A 169 10.52 -3.76 -4.22
N ARG A 170 11.30 -4.81 -4.10
CA ARG A 170 12.47 -4.82 -3.21
C ARG A 170 13.38 -3.62 -3.49
N GLY A 171 13.89 -3.00 -2.42
CA GLY A 171 14.73 -1.81 -2.49
C GLY A 171 13.97 -0.48 -2.54
N MET A 172 12.63 -0.51 -2.52
CA MET A 172 11.87 0.71 -2.25
C MET A 172 12.02 1.08 -0.77
N SER A 173 12.30 2.36 -0.50
CA SER A 173 12.47 2.83 0.88
C SER A 173 11.15 3.10 1.59
N ASP A 174 11.19 3.04 2.91
CA ASP A 174 10.11 3.46 3.81
C ASP A 174 9.70 4.92 3.56
N ALA A 175 10.66 5.82 3.28
CA ALA A 175 10.41 7.20 2.90
C ALA A 175 9.56 7.28 1.62
N GLN A 176 9.94 6.56 0.56
CA GLN A 176 9.20 6.55 -0.71
C GLN A 176 7.77 6.01 -0.56
N LEU A 177 7.56 5.02 0.34
CA LEU A 177 6.21 4.52 0.63
C LEU A 177 5.37 5.56 1.38
N LEU A 178 5.97 6.25 2.35
CA LEU A 178 5.28 7.34 3.06
C LEU A 178 4.96 8.51 2.15
N GLU A 179 5.86 8.91 1.24
CA GLU A 179 5.57 9.96 0.23
C GLU A 179 4.34 9.61 -0.61
N LYS A 180 4.26 8.36 -1.11
CA LYS A 180 3.07 7.90 -1.85
C LYS A 180 1.80 7.97 -1.02
N ALA A 181 1.87 7.60 0.26
CA ALA A 181 0.73 7.63 1.15
C ALA A 181 0.31 9.07 1.50
N TYR A 182 1.27 9.96 1.66
CA TYR A 182 1.06 11.39 1.88
C TYR A 182 0.39 12.05 0.67
N ASP A 183 0.94 11.88 -0.52
CA ASP A 183 0.39 12.43 -1.76
C ASP A 183 -1.04 11.94 -2.01
N ARG A 184 -1.27 10.63 -1.73
CA ARG A 184 -2.60 10.05 -1.89
C ARG A 184 -3.61 10.66 -0.92
N LEU A 185 -3.23 10.91 0.35
CA LEU A 185 -4.11 11.60 1.29
C LEU A 185 -4.47 12.99 0.80
N HIS A 186 -3.47 13.77 0.39
CA HIS A 186 -3.70 15.15 -0.06
C HIS A 186 -4.63 15.20 -1.27
N LYS A 187 -4.47 14.26 -2.21
CA LYS A 187 -5.37 14.14 -3.35
C LYS A 187 -6.81 13.83 -2.92
N VAL A 188 -6.99 12.80 -2.07
CA VAL A 188 -8.31 12.40 -1.58
C VAL A 188 -8.96 13.52 -0.79
N LEU A 189 -8.21 14.16 0.11
CA LEU A 189 -8.72 15.25 0.94
C LEU A 189 -9.12 16.47 0.11
N ALA A 190 -8.35 16.82 -0.93
CA ALA A 190 -8.69 17.92 -1.82
C ALA A 190 -9.98 17.62 -2.62
N GLU A 191 -10.10 16.41 -3.17
CA GLU A 191 -11.30 15.97 -3.90
C GLU A 191 -12.57 16.06 -3.03
N GLU A 192 -12.50 15.54 -1.80
CA GLU A 192 -13.64 15.56 -0.87
C GLU A 192 -13.94 16.98 -0.35
N TRP A 193 -12.90 17.79 -0.11
CA TRP A 193 -13.05 19.17 0.34
C TRP A 193 -13.76 20.07 -0.68
N GLU A 194 -13.50 19.89 -1.96
CA GLU A 194 -14.17 20.65 -3.02
C GLU A 194 -15.68 20.39 -3.07
N GLN A 195 -16.09 19.18 -2.69
CA GLN A 195 -17.50 18.73 -2.75
C GLN A 195 -18.21 18.87 -1.40
N ARG A 196 -17.56 19.43 -0.36
CA ARG A 196 -18.09 19.48 1.00
C ARG A 196 -19.45 20.21 1.10
N ASP A 197 -20.26 19.80 2.06
CA ASP A 197 -21.42 20.60 2.47
C ASP A 197 -20.94 21.99 2.96
N PRO A 198 -21.39 23.09 2.37
CA PRO A 198 -20.98 24.43 2.76
C PRO A 198 -21.34 24.79 4.21
N ALA A 199 -22.22 24.03 4.85
CA ALA A 199 -22.66 24.26 6.23
C ALA A 199 -21.74 23.62 7.29
N VAL A 200 -20.67 22.88 6.89
CA VAL A 200 -19.72 22.36 7.86
C VAL A 200 -18.92 23.50 8.52
N PRO A 201 -18.55 23.36 9.82
CA PRO A 201 -17.93 24.45 10.58
C PRO A 201 -16.41 24.57 10.39
N TYR A 202 -15.81 23.79 9.49
CA TYR A 202 -14.37 23.77 9.28
C TYR A 202 -13.92 24.93 8.39
N THR A 203 -12.79 25.55 8.75
CA THR A 203 -12.20 26.67 8.00
C THR A 203 -11.17 26.21 6.97
N ASP A 204 -10.64 25.01 7.12
CA ASP A 204 -9.59 24.44 6.27
C ASP A 204 -9.71 22.90 6.21
N PRO A 205 -9.06 22.26 5.20
CA PRO A 205 -9.09 20.81 5.03
C PRO A 205 -8.49 20.03 6.23
N TYR A 206 -7.55 20.60 6.97
CA TYR A 206 -6.93 19.94 8.11
C TYR A 206 -7.88 19.76 9.29
N GLN A 207 -8.77 20.73 9.52
CA GLN A 207 -9.84 20.59 10.51
C GLN A 207 -10.83 19.49 10.11
N ALA A 208 -11.15 19.39 8.83
CA ALA A 208 -11.97 18.28 8.32
C ALA A 208 -11.30 16.92 8.51
N LEU A 209 -9.99 16.84 8.23
CA LEU A 209 -9.18 15.65 8.47
C LEU A 209 -9.14 15.27 9.96
N THR A 210 -9.03 16.28 10.83
CA THR A 210 -9.08 16.08 12.28
C THR A 210 -10.43 15.50 12.71
N MET A 211 -11.55 16.08 12.25
CA MET A 211 -12.87 15.51 12.51
C MET A 211 -13.02 14.11 11.96
N ALA A 212 -12.56 13.87 10.73
CA ALA A 212 -12.61 12.54 10.11
C ALA A 212 -11.90 11.49 10.97
N SER A 213 -10.78 11.85 11.62
CA SER A 213 -10.05 10.94 12.51
C SER A 213 -10.83 10.58 13.78
N LEU A 214 -11.67 11.47 14.27
CA LEU A 214 -12.58 11.18 15.38
C LEU A 214 -13.67 10.19 14.92
N VAL A 215 -14.30 10.47 13.77
CA VAL A 215 -15.32 9.59 13.18
C VAL A 215 -14.76 8.19 12.91
N GLU A 216 -13.55 8.11 12.34
CA GLU A 216 -12.85 6.85 12.08
C GLU A 216 -12.65 6.00 13.34
N LYS A 217 -12.36 6.65 14.46
CA LYS A 217 -12.11 5.97 15.74
C LYS A 217 -13.40 5.62 16.50
N GLU A 218 -14.53 6.25 16.17
CA GLU A 218 -15.79 5.99 16.86
C GLU A 218 -16.54 4.79 16.30
N THR A 219 -16.52 4.58 14.99
CA THR A 219 -17.30 3.48 14.41
C THR A 219 -16.62 2.80 13.24
N GLY A 220 -16.70 1.46 13.22
CA GLY A 220 -16.44 0.66 12.04
C GLY A 220 -17.70 0.38 11.21
N VAL A 221 -18.87 0.93 11.60
CA VAL A 221 -20.16 0.71 10.91
C VAL A 221 -20.33 1.76 9.82
N PRO A 222 -20.28 1.40 8.53
CA PRO A 222 -20.25 2.38 7.43
C PRO A 222 -21.40 3.38 7.43
N HIS A 223 -22.63 2.91 7.65
CA HIS A 223 -23.83 3.74 7.60
C HIS A 223 -24.01 4.68 8.81
N GLU A 224 -23.25 4.51 9.88
CA GLU A 224 -23.29 5.39 11.06
C GLU A 224 -22.30 6.54 10.99
N ARG A 225 -21.25 6.46 10.14
CA ARG A 225 -20.21 7.50 10.05
C ARG A 225 -20.80 8.91 9.86
N GLY A 226 -21.73 9.05 8.92
CA GLY A 226 -22.40 10.32 8.66
C GLY A 226 -23.28 10.82 9.82
N GLN A 227 -23.90 9.92 10.58
CA GLN A 227 -24.71 10.27 11.74
C GLN A 227 -23.81 10.74 12.90
N ILE A 228 -22.70 10.03 13.17
CA ILE A 228 -21.70 10.41 14.19
C ILE A 228 -21.08 11.76 13.83
N ALA A 229 -20.64 11.93 12.58
CA ALA A 229 -20.16 13.22 12.09
C ALA A 229 -21.21 14.34 12.31
N GLY A 230 -22.49 14.04 12.03
CA GLY A 230 -23.62 14.95 12.29
C GLY A 230 -23.73 15.36 13.75
N VAL A 231 -23.59 14.43 14.69
CA VAL A 231 -23.57 14.76 16.13
C VAL A 231 -22.41 15.69 16.47
N PHE A 232 -21.20 15.38 16.05
CA PHE A 232 -20.02 16.22 16.34
C PHE A 232 -20.13 17.62 15.72
N VAL A 233 -20.59 17.73 14.48
CA VAL A 233 -20.80 19.01 13.79
C VAL A 233 -21.86 19.86 14.52
N ARG A 234 -22.96 19.26 14.95
CA ARG A 234 -24.00 19.99 15.74
C ARG A 234 -23.46 20.46 17.08
N ARG A 235 -22.70 19.61 17.81
CA ARG A 235 -22.04 20.00 19.06
C ARG A 235 -21.07 21.17 18.84
N MET A 236 -20.24 21.12 17.80
CA MET A 236 -19.34 22.24 17.46
C MET A 236 -20.11 23.55 17.23
N LYS A 237 -21.19 23.50 16.46
CA LYS A 237 -22.00 24.69 16.13
C LYS A 237 -22.63 25.37 17.35
N ILE A 238 -22.96 24.62 18.40
CA ILE A 238 -23.53 25.15 19.63
C ILE A 238 -22.50 25.31 20.77
N GLY A 239 -21.20 25.11 20.49
CA GLY A 239 -20.14 25.21 21.49
C GLY A 239 -20.13 24.08 22.53
N MET A 240 -20.80 22.96 22.26
CA MET A 240 -20.83 21.80 23.16
C MET A 240 -19.52 20.99 23.00
N PRO A 241 -18.88 20.55 24.11
CA PRO A 241 -17.71 19.68 24.05
C PRO A 241 -17.97 18.39 23.25
N LEU A 242 -16.99 17.91 22.47
CA LEU A 242 -17.16 16.70 21.65
C LEU A 242 -17.25 15.43 22.48
N GLN A 243 -16.48 15.33 23.57
CA GLN A 243 -16.54 14.25 24.57
C GLN A 243 -16.42 12.85 23.96
N THR A 244 -15.36 12.63 23.22
CA THR A 244 -15.07 11.36 22.55
C THR A 244 -13.86 10.68 23.20
N ASP A 245 -14.07 9.44 23.67
CA ASP A 245 -13.06 8.64 24.36
C ASP A 245 -11.76 8.41 23.54
N PRO A 246 -11.79 8.16 22.24
CA PRO A 246 -10.60 8.04 21.41
C PRO A 246 -9.61 9.19 21.54
N THR A 247 -10.07 10.42 21.71
CA THR A 247 -9.18 11.57 21.89
C THR A 247 -8.43 11.54 23.21
N VAL A 248 -9.09 11.08 24.27
CA VAL A 248 -8.46 10.88 25.59
C VAL A 248 -7.43 9.76 25.52
N ILE A 249 -7.78 8.64 24.87
CA ILE A 249 -6.87 7.51 24.66
C ILE A 249 -5.62 7.96 23.90
N TYR A 250 -5.80 8.72 22.81
CA TYR A 250 -4.69 9.26 22.03
C TYR A 250 -3.80 10.19 22.87
N GLY A 251 -4.40 11.12 23.64
CA GLY A 251 -3.68 12.04 24.52
C GLY A 251 -2.93 11.35 25.68
N LEU A 252 -3.41 10.21 26.14
CA LEU A 252 -2.70 9.37 27.12
C LEU A 252 -1.48 8.67 26.51
N GLY A 253 -1.53 8.34 25.23
CA GLY A 253 -0.45 7.64 24.55
C GLY A 253 -0.09 6.33 25.25
N GLU A 254 1.17 6.15 25.61
CA GLU A 254 1.67 4.93 26.29
C GLU A 254 1.16 4.72 27.72
N ARG A 255 0.63 5.77 28.34
CA ARG A 255 -0.02 5.65 29.66
C ARG A 255 -1.36 4.91 29.62
N TYR A 256 -1.93 4.74 28.42
CA TYR A 256 -3.17 4.00 28.25
C TYR A 256 -2.92 2.49 28.39
N ASN A 257 -3.52 1.89 29.41
CA ASN A 257 -3.38 0.47 29.75
C ASN A 257 -4.60 -0.39 29.38
N GLY A 258 -5.43 0.08 28.43
CA GLY A 258 -6.64 -0.62 28.00
C GLY A 258 -7.92 -0.24 28.76
N LYS A 259 -7.84 0.66 29.77
CA LYS A 259 -9.00 1.08 30.57
C LYS A 259 -9.01 2.58 30.79
N LEU A 260 -10.08 3.26 30.37
CA LEU A 260 -10.34 4.64 30.75
C LEU A 260 -10.92 4.73 32.17
N THR A 261 -10.46 5.73 32.91
CA THR A 261 -10.94 6.04 34.25
C THR A 261 -11.56 7.44 34.29
N ARG A 262 -12.38 7.74 35.33
CA ARG A 262 -12.90 9.08 35.53
C ARG A 262 -11.79 10.13 35.68
N ALA A 263 -10.64 9.76 36.22
CA ALA A 263 -9.49 10.66 36.32
C ALA A 263 -8.97 11.04 34.93
N HIS A 264 -8.82 10.07 34.02
CA HIS A 264 -8.39 10.31 32.64
C HIS A 264 -9.35 11.26 31.89
N LEU A 265 -10.67 11.11 32.06
CA LEU A 265 -11.67 12.00 31.44
C LEU A 265 -11.64 13.43 31.98
N ARG A 266 -11.04 13.68 33.14
CA ARG A 266 -10.91 15.01 33.77
C ARG A 266 -9.51 15.61 33.63
N GLU A 267 -8.54 14.83 33.20
CA GLU A 267 -7.15 15.26 32.99
C GLU A 267 -7.08 16.28 31.86
N PRO A 268 -6.61 17.52 32.11
CA PRO A 268 -6.49 18.51 31.06
C PRO A 268 -5.31 18.17 30.15
N THR A 269 -5.59 17.72 28.93
CA THR A 269 -4.61 17.52 27.86
C THR A 269 -5.07 18.24 26.61
N PRO A 270 -4.17 18.59 25.67
CA PRO A 270 -4.57 19.21 24.41
C PRO A 270 -5.53 18.37 23.58
N TYR A 271 -5.59 17.07 23.82
CA TYR A 271 -6.44 16.12 23.08
C TYR A 271 -7.74 15.76 23.83
N ASN A 272 -7.88 16.08 25.11
CA ASN A 272 -9.04 15.65 25.88
C ASN A 272 -10.28 16.51 25.55
N THR A 273 -11.11 16.03 24.64
CA THR A 273 -12.35 16.71 24.20
C THR A 273 -13.46 16.73 25.26
N TYR A 274 -13.25 16.18 26.45
CA TYR A 274 -14.09 16.44 27.63
C TYR A 274 -13.74 17.76 28.33
N THR A 275 -12.51 18.26 28.12
CA THR A 275 -11.97 19.42 28.82
C THR A 275 -11.63 20.61 27.92
N ILE A 276 -11.50 20.37 26.61
CA ILE A 276 -11.25 21.39 25.59
C ILE A 276 -12.51 21.65 24.74
N PRO A 277 -12.73 22.86 24.23
CA PRO A 277 -13.76 23.14 23.25
C PRO A 277 -13.31 22.72 21.85
N GLY A 278 -14.23 22.18 21.05
CA GLY A 278 -14.00 21.89 19.63
C GLY A 278 -13.06 20.73 19.35
N LEU A 279 -12.32 20.84 18.26
CA LEU A 279 -11.41 19.80 17.76
C LEU A 279 -10.09 19.74 18.55
N PRO A 280 -9.46 18.56 18.67
CA PRO A 280 -8.08 18.47 19.12
C PRO A 280 -7.13 19.14 18.10
N PRO A 281 -5.86 19.43 18.48
CA PRO A 281 -4.92 20.19 17.64
C PRO A 281 -4.51 19.46 16.37
N THR A 282 -4.60 18.13 16.34
CA THR A 282 -4.24 17.29 15.21
C THR A 282 -5.24 16.14 15.03
N PRO A 283 -5.25 15.47 13.88
CA PRO A 283 -5.85 14.13 13.78
C PRO A 283 -5.31 13.18 14.86
N ILE A 284 -6.03 12.12 15.15
CA ILE A 284 -5.65 11.10 16.14
C ILE A 284 -5.44 9.71 15.50
N ALA A 285 -5.63 9.60 14.19
CA ALA A 285 -5.45 8.36 13.43
C ALA A 285 -5.35 8.65 11.93
N MET A 286 -4.87 7.66 11.17
CA MET A 286 -4.98 7.59 9.71
C MET A 286 -6.44 7.31 9.33
N VAL A 287 -6.95 8.03 8.33
CA VAL A 287 -8.36 8.03 7.97
C VAL A 287 -8.61 7.53 6.55
N GLY A 288 -9.64 6.69 6.39
CA GLY A 288 -10.12 6.28 5.08
C GLY A 288 -10.98 7.36 4.41
N ARG A 289 -11.22 7.21 3.09
CA ARG A 289 -12.06 8.14 2.30
C ARG A 289 -13.46 8.28 2.89
N GLU A 290 -14.04 7.18 3.36
CA GLU A 290 -15.39 7.17 3.92
C GLU A 290 -15.55 8.02 5.17
N ALA A 291 -14.53 8.06 6.04
CA ALA A 291 -14.55 8.92 7.22
C ALA A 291 -14.33 10.41 6.85
N ILE A 292 -13.49 10.70 5.85
CA ILE A 292 -13.32 12.06 5.32
C ILE A 292 -14.64 12.54 4.70
N HIS A 293 -15.27 11.69 3.88
CA HIS A 293 -16.56 11.98 3.26
C HIS A 293 -17.63 12.26 4.33
N ALA A 294 -17.74 11.40 5.33
CA ALA A 294 -18.71 11.57 6.42
C ALA A 294 -18.51 12.86 7.21
N ALA A 295 -17.26 13.26 7.48
CA ALA A 295 -16.96 14.52 8.14
C ALA A 295 -17.37 15.74 7.30
N LEU A 296 -17.26 15.64 5.98
CA LEU A 296 -17.58 16.72 5.03
C LEU A 296 -19.04 16.71 4.56
N HIS A 297 -19.76 15.59 4.75
CA HIS A 297 -21.18 15.41 4.44
C HIS A 297 -21.93 14.83 5.64
N PRO A 298 -21.96 15.55 6.78
CA PRO A 298 -22.61 15.06 7.98
C PRO A 298 -24.12 14.93 7.78
N VAL A 299 -24.71 13.83 8.28
CA VAL A 299 -26.15 13.63 8.21
C VAL A 299 -26.88 14.69 9.03
N SER A 300 -27.85 15.36 8.42
CA SER A 300 -28.74 16.33 9.06
C SER A 300 -29.59 15.64 10.13
N GLY A 301 -30.02 16.40 11.15
CA GLY A 301 -30.87 15.88 12.24
C GLY A 301 -30.73 16.71 13.51
N SER A 302 -31.29 16.20 14.61
CA SER A 302 -31.33 16.85 15.92
C SER A 302 -30.43 16.19 16.96
N SER A 303 -29.97 14.96 16.73
CA SER A 303 -29.25 14.17 17.73
C SER A 303 -27.93 14.81 18.16
N LEU A 304 -27.80 14.98 19.47
CA LEU A 304 -26.60 15.52 20.13
C LEU A 304 -25.79 14.44 20.88
N TYR A 305 -26.33 13.24 21.00
CA TYR A 305 -25.74 12.14 21.76
C TYR A 305 -25.82 10.84 20.98
N PHE A 306 -24.87 9.95 21.25
CA PHE A 306 -24.93 8.55 20.83
C PHE A 306 -24.32 7.65 21.89
N VAL A 307 -24.74 6.38 21.91
CA VAL A 307 -24.21 5.35 22.82
C VAL A 307 -24.18 4.01 22.12
N ALA A 308 -23.09 3.25 22.34
CA ALA A 308 -22.94 1.92 21.79
C ALA A 308 -23.97 0.95 22.38
N LYS A 309 -24.67 0.19 21.49
CA LYS A 309 -25.68 -0.82 21.89
C LYS A 309 -25.06 -2.14 22.36
N GLY A 310 -23.77 -2.35 22.05
CA GLY A 310 -23.07 -3.58 22.40
C GLY A 310 -23.07 -4.66 21.33
N ASP A 311 -23.65 -4.38 20.17
CA ASP A 311 -23.59 -5.19 18.94
C ASP A 311 -22.64 -4.58 17.88
N GLY A 312 -21.95 -3.49 18.25
CA GLY A 312 -21.08 -2.71 17.38
C GLY A 312 -21.76 -1.50 16.75
N SER A 313 -23.09 -1.35 16.92
CA SER A 313 -23.85 -0.20 16.46
C SER A 313 -24.20 0.77 17.59
N HIS A 314 -24.76 1.95 17.24
CA HIS A 314 -25.08 3.01 18.17
C HIS A 314 -26.58 3.35 18.18
N THR A 315 -27.05 3.87 19.30
CA THR A 315 -28.33 4.57 19.42
C THR A 315 -28.05 6.06 19.53
N PHE A 316 -28.80 6.86 18.77
CA PHE A 316 -28.70 8.31 18.72
C PHE A 316 -29.84 8.95 19.50
N SER A 317 -29.56 10.04 20.22
CA SER A 317 -30.53 10.75 21.09
C SER A 317 -30.37 12.26 20.92
N ASP A 318 -31.49 12.97 20.99
CA ASP A 318 -31.53 14.42 20.80
C ASP A 318 -31.26 15.17 22.11
N ASP A 319 -31.63 14.59 23.23
CA ASP A 319 -31.47 15.19 24.55
C ASP A 319 -30.78 14.25 25.55
N LEU A 320 -30.39 14.82 26.70
CA LEU A 320 -29.65 14.12 27.73
C LEU A 320 -30.47 13.03 28.45
N ASP A 321 -31.80 13.22 28.59
CA ASP A 321 -32.66 12.26 29.27
C ASP A 321 -32.83 11.00 28.44
N ALA A 322 -33.08 11.12 27.14
CA ALA A 322 -33.11 10.02 26.20
C ALA A 322 -31.74 9.29 26.16
N HIS A 323 -30.63 10.04 26.12
CA HIS A 323 -29.29 9.47 26.20
C HIS A 323 -29.04 8.68 27.49
N ASN A 324 -29.38 9.25 28.66
CA ASN A 324 -29.24 8.58 29.95
C ASN A 324 -30.08 7.29 30.05
N ASN A 325 -31.25 7.27 29.42
CA ASN A 325 -32.08 6.06 29.32
C ASN A 325 -31.38 4.98 28.47
N ALA A 326 -30.83 5.36 27.30
CA ALA A 326 -30.07 4.45 26.44
C ALA A 326 -28.79 3.94 27.14
N VAL A 327 -28.05 4.79 27.89
CA VAL A 327 -26.91 4.38 28.72
C VAL A 327 -27.31 3.34 29.77
N ARG A 328 -28.44 3.54 30.44
CA ARG A 328 -28.94 2.56 31.42
C ARG A 328 -29.29 1.25 30.78
N GLU A 329 -29.89 1.27 29.60
CA GLU A 329 -30.29 0.07 28.86
C GLU A 329 -29.08 -0.69 28.33
N PHE A 330 -28.19 -0.04 27.63
CA PHE A 330 -27.13 -0.69 26.84
C PHE A 330 -25.78 -0.84 27.59
N GLN A 331 -25.44 0.07 28.49
CA GLN A 331 -24.14 0.05 29.17
C GLN A 331 -24.21 -0.48 30.61
N ILE A 332 -25.27 -0.16 31.38
CA ILE A 332 -25.40 -0.59 32.78
C ILE A 332 -25.97 -1.99 32.86
N LYS A 333 -26.97 -2.31 32.06
CA LYS A 333 -27.58 -3.65 31.95
C LYS A 333 -26.89 -4.51 30.89
N ARG A 334 -25.55 -4.40 30.79
CA ARG A 334 -24.75 -5.01 29.72
C ARG A 334 -25.11 -6.46 29.44
N ARG A 335 -25.24 -6.80 28.17
CA ARG A 335 -25.31 -8.18 27.67
C ARG A 335 -23.97 -8.88 27.89
N ALA A 336 -23.98 -10.20 28.03
CA ALA A 336 -22.74 -10.99 28.19
C ALA A 336 -21.79 -10.92 26.98
N ASP A 337 -22.35 -10.65 25.80
CA ASP A 337 -21.64 -10.52 24.53
C ASP A 337 -21.39 -9.06 24.10
N TYR A 338 -21.44 -8.10 25.06
CA TYR A 338 -21.27 -6.68 24.78
C TYR A 338 -19.94 -6.35 24.09
N ARG A 339 -20.01 -5.63 22.99
CA ARG A 339 -18.88 -5.04 22.25
C ARG A 339 -19.15 -3.57 21.98
N SER A 340 -18.18 -2.71 22.28
CA SER A 340 -18.26 -1.25 21.98
C SER A 340 -17.92 -0.92 20.52
N SER A 341 -17.31 -1.88 19.82
CA SER A 341 -16.94 -1.73 18.39
C SER A 341 -17.23 -3.03 17.67
N PRO A 342 -17.43 -3.01 16.34
CA PRO A 342 -17.50 -4.22 15.54
C PRO A 342 -16.29 -5.12 15.77
N ALA A 343 -16.46 -6.44 15.59
CA ALA A 343 -15.31 -7.33 15.61
C ALA A 343 -14.29 -6.84 14.56
N PRO A 344 -12.98 -6.80 14.88
CA PRO A 344 -11.98 -6.46 13.88
C PRO A 344 -12.16 -7.43 12.69
N ALA A 345 -12.06 -6.88 11.48
CA ALA A 345 -12.01 -7.72 10.29
C ALA A 345 -10.90 -8.77 10.47
N PRO A 346 -11.12 -10.03 10.05
CA PRO A 346 -10.06 -11.02 10.10
C PRO A 346 -8.84 -10.44 9.40
N ALA A 347 -7.66 -10.58 10.03
CA ALA A 347 -6.41 -10.17 9.42
C ALA A 347 -6.33 -10.80 8.03
N PRO A 348 -5.94 -10.06 6.98
CA PRO A 348 -5.72 -10.66 5.69
C PRO A 348 -4.75 -11.83 5.90
N ALA A 349 -5.12 -13.01 5.40
CA ALA A 349 -4.28 -14.18 5.48
C ALA A 349 -2.91 -13.81 4.90
N SER A 350 -1.88 -13.88 5.72
CA SER A 350 -0.50 -13.87 5.24
C SER A 350 -0.36 -15.12 4.40
N ASP A 351 0.05 -14.99 3.16
CA ASP A 351 0.16 -16.04 2.16
C ASP A 351 -1.15 -16.40 1.41
N ALA A 352 -1.68 -15.44 0.68
CA ALA A 352 -2.45 -15.79 -0.50
C ALA A 352 -1.47 -15.97 -1.66
N THR A 353 -1.15 -17.22 -1.98
CA THR A 353 -0.67 -17.61 -3.31
C THR A 353 -1.54 -16.91 -4.35
N PRO A 354 -0.98 -16.20 -5.34
CA PRO A 354 -1.80 -15.55 -6.35
C PRO A 354 -2.71 -16.61 -7.00
N PRO A 355 -3.98 -16.27 -7.31
CA PRO A 355 -4.87 -17.19 -7.98
C PRO A 355 -4.19 -17.63 -9.29
N ALA A 356 -4.16 -18.95 -9.52
CA ALA A 356 -3.71 -19.52 -10.77
C ALA A 356 -4.50 -18.86 -11.91
N GLU A 357 -3.80 -18.40 -12.95
CA GLU A 357 -4.43 -17.93 -14.18
C GLU A 357 -5.42 -18.99 -14.68
N PRO A 358 -6.62 -18.59 -15.12
CA PRO A 358 -7.54 -19.55 -15.72
C PRO A 358 -6.86 -20.15 -16.97
N ALA A 359 -6.83 -21.47 -17.01
CA ALA A 359 -6.33 -22.22 -18.15
C ALA A 359 -7.07 -21.74 -19.41
N VAL A 360 -6.31 -21.29 -20.39
CA VAL A 360 -6.84 -20.96 -21.73
C VAL A 360 -7.29 -22.27 -22.35
N GLU A 361 -8.59 -22.48 -22.45
CA GLU A 361 -9.14 -23.57 -23.24
C GLU A 361 -8.69 -23.43 -24.69
N PRO A 362 -8.21 -24.51 -25.36
CA PRO A 362 -7.85 -24.45 -26.76
C PRO A 362 -9.12 -24.19 -27.57
N SER A 363 -9.09 -23.17 -28.42
CA SER A 363 -10.11 -22.84 -29.39
C SER A 363 -10.42 -24.05 -30.27
N PRO A 364 -11.69 -24.41 -30.53
CA PRO A 364 -12.04 -25.53 -31.40
C PRO A 364 -11.57 -25.23 -32.83
N ALA A 365 -10.90 -26.23 -33.42
CA ALA A 365 -10.46 -26.19 -34.80
C ALA A 365 -11.62 -25.95 -35.76
N GLU A 366 -11.48 -24.97 -36.64
CA GLU A 366 -12.36 -24.74 -37.78
C GLU A 366 -12.38 -25.99 -38.68
N THR A 367 -13.55 -26.60 -38.78
CA THR A 367 -13.81 -27.66 -39.78
C THR A 367 -14.10 -27.00 -41.11
N GLU A 368 -13.22 -27.23 -42.09
CA GLU A 368 -13.45 -26.89 -43.50
C GLU A 368 -14.73 -27.56 -44.03
N PRO A 369 -15.57 -26.85 -44.79
CA PRO A 369 -16.71 -27.48 -45.46
C PRO A 369 -16.22 -28.25 -46.69
N LYS A 370 -16.50 -29.57 -46.69
CA LYS A 370 -16.39 -30.40 -47.89
C LYS A 370 -17.37 -29.93 -48.93
N GLY A 371 -16.86 -29.66 -50.14
CA GLY A 371 -17.67 -29.38 -51.31
C GLY A 371 -18.49 -30.60 -51.76
N GLU A 372 -19.71 -30.35 -52.12
CA GLU A 372 -20.56 -31.23 -52.91
C GLU A 372 -20.68 -30.69 -54.35
N GLN A 373 -20.62 -31.66 -55.27
CA GLN A 373 -20.71 -31.53 -56.72
C GLN A 373 -22.14 -31.08 -57.14
#